data_3b58d7fdd94a3a33e056fbea9c98398c
#
_entry.id   3b58d7fdd94a3a33e056fbea9c98398c
#
_cell.length_a   1.000
_cell.length_b   1.000
_cell.length_c   1.000
_cell.angle_alpha   90.00
_cell.angle_beta   90.00
_cell.angle_gamma   90.00
#
_symmetry.space_group_name_H-M   'P 1'
#
loop_
_entity.id
_entity.type
_entity.pdbx_description
1 polymer ?
#
loop_
_entity_poly.entity_id
_entity_poly.type
_entity_poly.pdbx_seq_one_letter_code
_entity_poly.pdbx_strand_id
1 'polypeptide(L)'
;MKTKIVIAIGLLSWTPLAFATGKPAYPKQNVAAFVVDKLDVNSLPASFRPKKQKGKATLADYGYKTEKVGENETVIEQPDSSMTLSIKILDSRPAGIYACVSQVPSDNDNAKMHTVILLKSKDADSLLKGRESASEFASCPVPQHTENSAIPSLYPAD
;
A
#
# COMPACT_ATOMS: atom_id res chain seq x y z
N MET A 1 14.74 -41.10 -63.26
CA MET A 1 15.15 -40.12 -62.29
C MET A 1 14.22 -40.29 -61.09
N LYS A 2 14.74 -40.75 -59.91
CA LYS A 2 13.97 -40.99 -58.71
C LYS A 2 14.33 -39.89 -57.66
N THR A 3 13.43 -38.95 -57.47
CA THR A 3 13.60 -37.84 -56.46
C THR A 3 13.28 -38.35 -55.07
N LYS A 4 14.25 -38.35 -54.19
CA LYS A 4 14.05 -38.66 -52.75
C LYS A 4 13.70 -37.40 -52.01
N ILE A 5 12.50 -37.34 -51.44
CA ILE A 5 12.04 -36.27 -50.54
C ILE A 5 12.49 -36.66 -49.15
N VAL A 6 13.33 -35.82 -48.51
CA VAL A 6 13.73 -35.94 -47.10
C VAL A 6 12.83 -35.02 -46.29
N ILE A 7 11.97 -35.61 -45.46
CA ILE A 7 11.12 -34.87 -44.51
C ILE A 7 11.93 -34.72 -43.22
N ALA A 8 12.36 -33.49 -42.92
CA ALA A 8 12.96 -33.16 -41.64
C ALA A 8 11.86 -32.89 -40.60
N ILE A 9 11.71 -33.79 -39.62
CA ILE A 9 10.79 -33.63 -38.49
C ILE A 9 11.51 -32.76 -37.44
N GLY A 10 11.11 -31.49 -37.36
CA GLY A 10 11.57 -30.57 -36.31
C GLY A 10 10.93 -30.91 -34.96
N LEU A 11 11.72 -31.37 -34.02
CA LEU A 11 11.31 -31.55 -32.62
C LEU A 11 11.13 -30.17 -31.96
N LEU A 12 9.88 -29.71 -31.77
CA LEU A 12 9.56 -28.57 -30.90
C LEU A 12 9.81 -29.00 -29.47
N SER A 13 10.91 -28.55 -28.89
CA SER A 13 11.18 -28.68 -27.47
C SER A 13 10.30 -27.68 -26.69
N TRP A 14 9.28 -28.18 -26.03
CA TRP A 14 8.51 -27.45 -25.03
C TRP A 14 9.36 -27.30 -23.76
N THR A 15 9.96 -26.11 -23.59
CA THR A 15 10.57 -25.76 -22.32
C THR A 15 9.46 -25.38 -21.35
N PRO A 16 9.31 -26.06 -20.19
CA PRO A 16 8.37 -25.63 -19.16
C PRO A 16 8.85 -24.29 -18.60
N LEU A 17 8.01 -23.25 -18.70
CA LEU A 17 8.20 -22.01 -17.96
C LEU A 17 8.09 -22.33 -16.47
N ALA A 18 9.23 -22.45 -15.80
CA ALA A 18 9.29 -22.52 -14.35
C ALA A 18 8.83 -21.16 -13.80
N PHE A 19 7.61 -21.09 -13.28
CA PHE A 19 7.15 -19.96 -12.46
C PHE A 19 7.99 -19.94 -11.19
N ALA A 20 8.98 -19.06 -11.16
CA ALA A 20 9.76 -18.81 -9.94
C ALA A 20 8.82 -18.14 -8.93
N THR A 21 8.35 -18.90 -7.94
CA THR A 21 7.71 -18.38 -6.73
C THR A 21 8.77 -17.71 -5.86
N GLY A 22 9.30 -16.58 -6.36
CA GLY A 22 10.28 -15.78 -5.66
C GLY A 22 9.63 -15.04 -4.48
N LYS A 23 10.36 -14.91 -3.37
CA LYS A 23 9.98 -13.97 -2.31
C LYS A 23 9.75 -12.58 -2.92
N PRO A 24 8.75 -11.82 -2.46
CA PRO A 24 8.51 -10.49 -2.98
C PRO A 24 9.77 -9.63 -2.82
N ALA A 25 10.27 -9.10 -3.93
CA ALA A 25 11.37 -8.16 -3.95
C ALA A 25 10.78 -6.75 -4.04
N TYR A 26 10.90 -5.97 -2.97
CA TYR A 26 10.46 -4.57 -2.98
C TYR A 26 11.50 -3.70 -3.67
N PRO A 27 11.08 -2.72 -4.51
CA PRO A 27 12.01 -1.84 -5.18
C PRO A 27 12.77 -0.97 -4.17
N LYS A 28 14.01 -0.59 -4.53
CA LYS A 28 14.83 0.33 -3.73
C LYS A 28 14.70 1.78 -4.19
N GLN A 29 14.13 2.01 -5.37
CA GLN A 29 13.91 3.32 -5.97
C GLN A 29 12.46 3.41 -6.42
N ASN A 30 11.92 4.62 -6.49
CA ASN A 30 10.53 4.88 -6.88
C ASN A 30 9.51 4.06 -6.07
N VAL A 31 9.81 3.85 -4.78
CA VAL A 31 8.99 3.00 -3.89
C VAL A 31 7.58 3.56 -3.76
N ALA A 32 7.42 4.88 -3.73
CA ALA A 32 6.11 5.52 -3.65
C ALA A 32 5.24 5.19 -4.86
N ALA A 33 5.79 5.26 -6.08
CA ALA A 33 5.07 4.87 -7.30
C ALA A 33 4.65 3.40 -7.28
N PHE A 34 5.56 2.51 -6.87
CA PHE A 34 5.25 1.10 -6.72
C PHE A 34 4.12 0.84 -5.72
N VAL A 35 4.09 1.58 -4.61
CA VAL A 35 3.02 1.46 -3.61
C VAL A 35 1.69 1.93 -4.21
N VAL A 36 1.66 3.06 -4.93
CA VAL A 36 0.44 3.56 -5.60
C VAL A 36 -0.16 2.51 -6.54
N ASP A 37 0.67 1.86 -7.34
CA ASP A 37 0.22 0.88 -8.33
C ASP A 37 -0.27 -0.43 -7.70
N LYS A 38 0.33 -0.83 -6.58
CA LYS A 38 0.14 -2.16 -6.00
C LYS A 38 -0.67 -2.17 -4.69
N LEU A 39 -1.05 -1.02 -4.14
CA LEU A 39 -1.75 -0.96 -2.86
C LEU A 39 -3.17 -1.54 -2.95
N ASP A 40 -3.47 -2.55 -2.13
CA ASP A 40 -4.84 -2.96 -1.83
C ASP A 40 -5.44 -1.99 -0.80
N VAL A 41 -6.19 -1.00 -1.28
CA VAL A 41 -6.78 0.04 -0.41
C VAL A 41 -7.79 -0.52 0.59
N ASN A 42 -8.38 -1.69 0.29
CA ASN A 42 -9.30 -2.36 1.22
C ASN A 42 -8.59 -2.95 2.45
N SER A 43 -7.26 -3.08 2.38
CA SER A 43 -6.43 -3.56 3.48
C SER A 43 -5.96 -2.47 4.43
N LEU A 44 -6.16 -1.20 4.07
CA LEU A 44 -5.83 -0.07 4.94
C LEU A 44 -6.70 -0.08 6.23
N PRO A 45 -6.22 0.54 7.32
CA PRO A 45 -7.02 0.79 8.51
C PRO A 45 -8.35 1.47 8.18
N ALA A 46 -9.37 1.22 8.98
CA ALA A 46 -10.74 1.68 8.72
C ALA A 46 -10.86 3.18 8.42
N SER A 47 -10.04 3.99 9.09
CA SER A 47 -10.01 5.45 8.93
C SER A 47 -9.48 5.93 7.58
N PHE A 48 -8.71 5.10 6.86
CA PHE A 48 -8.03 5.46 5.61
C PHE A 48 -8.58 4.74 4.38
N ARG A 49 -9.42 3.73 4.57
CA ARG A 49 -9.94 2.95 3.45
C ARG A 49 -11.28 3.48 2.95
N PRO A 50 -11.55 3.43 1.64
CA PRO A 50 -12.86 3.73 1.11
C PRO A 50 -13.89 2.67 1.53
N LYS A 51 -15.18 2.99 1.39
CA LYS A 51 -16.24 1.98 1.53
C LYS A 51 -16.02 0.89 0.50
N LYS A 52 -15.88 -0.35 0.98
CA LYS A 52 -15.58 -1.51 0.13
C LYS A 52 -16.63 -1.70 -0.97
N GLN A 53 -16.18 -1.88 -2.20
CA GLN A 53 -16.99 -2.16 -3.37
C GLN A 53 -16.54 -3.46 -4.04
N LYS A 54 -17.51 -4.25 -4.53
CA LYS A 54 -17.21 -5.53 -5.20
C LYS A 54 -16.36 -5.30 -6.45
N GLY A 55 -15.27 -6.04 -6.56
CA GLY A 55 -14.37 -5.99 -7.72
C GLY A 55 -13.36 -4.84 -7.72
N LYS A 56 -13.36 -3.98 -6.69
CA LYS A 56 -12.39 -2.89 -6.55
C LYS A 56 -11.38 -3.19 -5.44
N ALA A 57 -10.11 -2.95 -5.73
CA ALA A 57 -9.02 -3.19 -4.80
C ALA A 57 -7.97 -2.08 -4.78
N THR A 58 -7.62 -1.51 -5.94
CA THR A 58 -6.54 -0.53 -6.08
C THR A 58 -7.05 0.91 -5.98
N LEU A 59 -6.14 1.86 -5.80
CA LEU A 59 -6.46 3.29 -5.87
C LEU A 59 -7.14 3.66 -7.20
N ALA A 60 -6.63 3.13 -8.32
CA ALA A 60 -7.19 3.36 -9.65
C ALA A 60 -8.62 2.82 -9.78
N ASP A 61 -8.91 1.63 -9.24
CA ASP A 61 -10.26 1.05 -9.26
C ASP A 61 -11.29 1.94 -8.57
N TYR A 62 -10.87 2.62 -7.50
CA TYR A 62 -11.72 3.53 -6.75
C TYR A 62 -11.77 4.94 -7.34
N GLY A 63 -11.00 5.22 -8.40
CA GLY A 63 -10.99 6.52 -9.08
C GLY A 63 -10.20 7.60 -8.36
N TYR A 64 -9.27 7.22 -7.48
CA TYR A 64 -8.33 8.15 -6.87
C TYR A 64 -7.43 8.77 -7.93
N LYS A 65 -7.14 10.05 -7.79
CA LYS A 65 -6.24 10.78 -8.67
C LYS A 65 -4.91 11.02 -7.97
N THR A 66 -3.83 10.62 -8.62
CA THR A 66 -2.50 10.91 -8.10
C THR A 66 -2.11 12.31 -8.53
N GLU A 67 -1.97 13.23 -7.57
CA GLU A 67 -1.57 14.61 -7.84
C GLU A 67 -0.05 14.78 -7.95
N LYS A 68 0.68 14.06 -7.08
CA LYS A 68 2.13 14.14 -7.02
C LYS A 68 2.72 12.78 -6.67
N VAL A 69 3.72 12.36 -7.45
CA VAL A 69 4.57 11.21 -7.13
C VAL A 69 6.01 11.70 -7.01
N GLY A 70 6.55 11.62 -5.79
CA GLY A 70 7.98 11.78 -5.52
C GLY A 70 8.65 10.43 -5.35
N GLU A 71 9.94 10.42 -5.05
CA GLU A 71 10.71 9.20 -4.82
C GLU A 71 10.16 8.39 -3.62
N ASN A 72 9.86 9.10 -2.52
CA ASN A 72 9.46 8.51 -1.25
C ASN A 72 8.10 9.03 -0.74
N GLU A 73 7.40 9.85 -1.52
CA GLU A 73 6.12 10.40 -1.11
C GLU A 73 5.18 10.54 -2.30
N THR A 74 3.92 10.25 -2.07
CA THR A 74 2.86 10.48 -3.04
C THR A 74 1.68 11.18 -2.38
N VAL A 75 1.03 12.06 -3.13
CA VAL A 75 -0.19 12.78 -2.75
C VAL A 75 -1.30 12.35 -3.69
N ILE A 76 -2.42 11.96 -3.14
CA ILE A 76 -3.52 11.30 -3.83
C ILE A 76 -4.83 11.97 -3.40
N GLU A 77 -5.58 12.47 -4.35
CA GLU A 77 -6.89 13.06 -4.14
C GLU A 77 -7.98 11.97 -4.19
N GLN A 78 -8.92 12.01 -3.27
CA GLN A 78 -10.12 11.16 -3.32
C GLN A 78 -11.05 11.59 -4.47
N PRO A 79 -11.87 10.67 -5.01
CA PRO A 79 -12.74 10.97 -6.17
C PRO A 79 -13.72 12.12 -5.98
N ASP A 80 -14.15 12.37 -4.74
CA ASP A 80 -15.05 13.44 -4.35
C ASP A 80 -14.34 14.73 -3.91
N SER A 81 -13.00 14.74 -4.00
CA SER A 81 -12.13 15.84 -3.58
C SER A 81 -12.31 16.28 -2.12
N SER A 82 -12.97 15.45 -1.31
CA SER A 82 -13.24 15.76 0.12
C SER A 82 -12.01 15.61 1.00
N MET A 83 -11.07 14.75 0.58
CA MET A 83 -9.89 14.42 1.34
C MET A 83 -8.68 14.18 0.43
N THR A 84 -7.52 14.50 0.96
CA THR A 84 -6.22 14.15 0.36
C THR A 84 -5.55 13.08 1.19
N LEU A 85 -5.09 12.01 0.53
CA LEU A 85 -4.31 10.94 1.12
C LEU A 85 -2.84 11.14 0.75
N SER A 86 -1.95 11.20 1.73
CA SER A 86 -0.50 11.19 1.51
C SER A 86 0.08 9.87 2.00
N ILE A 87 0.95 9.27 1.21
CA ILE A 87 1.70 8.06 1.55
C ILE A 87 3.18 8.40 1.47
N LYS A 88 3.84 8.45 2.63
CA LYS A 88 5.29 8.70 2.73
C LYS A 88 6.00 7.41 3.12
N ILE A 89 6.95 6.99 2.29
CA ILE A 89 7.77 5.80 2.56
C ILE A 89 8.76 6.12 3.66
N LEU A 90 8.75 5.34 4.71
CA LEU A 90 9.63 5.47 5.88
C LEU A 90 10.84 4.56 5.77
N ASP A 91 10.62 3.33 5.28
CA ASP A 91 11.66 2.32 5.13
C ASP A 91 11.19 1.22 4.15
N SER A 92 12.12 0.66 3.38
CA SER A 92 11.86 -0.46 2.47
C SER A 92 12.84 -1.58 2.73
N ARG A 93 12.35 -2.67 3.34
CA ARG A 93 13.12 -3.85 3.75
C ARG A 93 12.63 -5.10 3.01
N PRO A 94 13.43 -6.17 2.98
CA PRO A 94 12.96 -7.47 2.46
C PRO A 94 11.72 -8.01 3.18
N ALA A 95 11.46 -7.56 4.41
CA ALA A 95 10.31 -7.96 5.22
C ALA A 95 9.02 -7.19 4.89
N GLY A 96 9.10 -6.06 4.17
CA GLY A 96 7.99 -5.20 3.80
C GLY A 96 8.38 -3.72 3.72
N ILE A 97 7.44 -2.90 3.30
CA ILE A 97 7.59 -1.45 3.19
C ILE A 97 6.85 -0.80 4.37
N TYR A 98 7.55 0.02 5.15
CA TYR A 98 6.91 0.88 6.16
C TYR A 98 6.55 2.21 5.53
N ALA A 99 5.31 2.62 5.71
CA ALA A 99 4.82 3.89 5.19
C ALA A 99 4.02 4.64 6.25
N CYS A 100 4.15 5.96 6.26
CA CYS A 100 3.26 6.87 6.96
C CYS A 100 2.09 7.19 6.03
N VAL A 101 0.90 6.82 6.42
CA VAL A 101 -0.32 7.22 5.72
C VAL A 101 -0.95 8.38 6.47
N SER A 102 -1.19 9.47 5.78
CA SER A 102 -1.84 10.66 6.34
C SER A 102 -3.08 11.00 5.52
N GLN A 103 -4.12 11.45 6.19
CA GLN A 103 -5.35 11.93 5.55
C GLN A 103 -5.65 13.33 6.06
N VAL A 104 -5.92 14.24 5.14
CA VAL A 104 -6.22 15.63 5.41
C VAL A 104 -7.53 15.98 4.73
N PRO A 105 -8.57 16.43 5.46
CA PRO A 105 -9.76 16.98 4.86
C PRO A 105 -9.42 18.25 4.05
N SER A 106 -10.07 18.43 2.88
CA SER A 106 -9.79 19.57 2.01
C SER A 106 -10.18 20.91 2.61
N ASP A 107 -11.05 20.92 3.62
CA ASP A 107 -11.58 22.10 4.29
C ASP A 107 -10.93 22.40 5.66
N ASN A 108 -10.10 21.49 6.18
CA ASN A 108 -9.54 21.63 7.52
C ASN A 108 -8.17 20.95 7.68
N ASP A 109 -7.10 21.71 7.47
CA ASP A 109 -5.71 21.24 7.63
C ASP A 109 -5.36 20.77 9.06
N ASN A 110 -6.14 21.20 10.07
CA ASN A 110 -5.89 20.83 11.47
C ASN A 110 -6.44 19.44 11.83
N ALA A 111 -7.32 18.87 11.01
CA ALA A 111 -7.90 17.53 11.23
C ALA A 111 -7.05 16.40 10.62
N LYS A 112 -5.73 16.58 10.56
CA LYS A 112 -4.81 15.62 9.99
C LYS A 112 -4.73 14.34 10.81
N MET A 113 -5.13 13.23 10.21
CA MET A 113 -4.91 11.89 10.76
C MET A 113 -3.72 11.23 10.09
N HIS A 114 -2.91 10.50 10.86
CA HIS A 114 -1.80 9.73 10.31
C HIS A 114 -1.54 8.47 11.13
N THR A 115 -1.00 7.45 10.47
CA THR A 115 -0.61 6.19 11.09
C THR A 115 0.54 5.55 10.33
N VAL A 116 1.31 4.72 11.02
CA VAL A 116 2.33 3.88 10.39
C VAL A 116 1.69 2.57 9.95
N ILE A 117 1.87 2.22 8.69
CA ILE A 117 1.45 0.93 8.14
C ILE A 117 2.64 0.13 7.64
N LEU A 118 2.54 -1.20 7.77
CA LEU A 118 3.45 -2.15 7.16
C LEU A 118 2.76 -2.76 5.95
N LEU A 119 3.33 -2.54 4.77
CA LEU A 119 2.87 -3.05 3.49
C LEU A 119 3.63 -4.33 3.14
N LYS A 120 2.89 -5.40 2.82
CA LYS A 120 3.45 -6.68 2.39
C LYS A 120 2.68 -7.24 1.21
N SER A 121 3.38 -7.85 0.26
CA SER A 121 2.79 -8.74 -0.74
C SER A 121 3.09 -10.20 -0.41
N LYS A 122 2.26 -11.10 -0.92
CA LYS A 122 2.49 -12.55 -0.80
C LYS A 122 3.60 -13.00 -1.76
N ASP A 123 3.60 -12.43 -2.95
CA ASP A 123 4.51 -12.71 -4.06
C ASP A 123 4.71 -11.43 -4.90
N ALA A 124 5.50 -11.52 -5.98
CA ALA A 124 5.82 -10.37 -6.83
C ALA A 124 4.59 -9.77 -7.56
N ASP A 125 3.59 -10.59 -7.85
CA ASP A 125 2.42 -10.19 -8.64
C ASP A 125 1.23 -9.78 -7.78
N SER A 126 1.24 -10.14 -6.50
CA SER A 126 0.17 -9.83 -5.55
C SER A 126 0.15 -8.36 -5.16
N LEU A 127 -1.03 -7.86 -4.83
CA LEU A 127 -1.20 -6.53 -4.25
C LEU A 127 -0.52 -6.43 -2.87
N LEU A 128 -0.08 -5.22 -2.54
CA LEU A 128 0.43 -4.86 -1.22
C LEU A 128 -0.73 -4.75 -0.23
N LYS A 129 -0.72 -5.55 0.81
CA LYS A 129 -1.67 -5.45 1.92
C LYS A 129 -1.08 -4.65 3.06
N GLY A 130 -1.80 -3.62 3.49
CA GLY A 130 -1.45 -2.76 4.61
C GLY A 130 -2.04 -3.24 5.92
N ARG A 131 -1.27 -3.10 6.99
CA ARG A 131 -1.75 -3.24 8.36
C ARG A 131 -1.05 -2.23 9.25
N GLU A 132 -1.72 -1.76 10.27
CA GLU A 132 -1.10 -0.90 11.26
C GLU A 132 0.14 -1.53 11.87
N SER A 133 1.14 -0.69 12.12
CA SER A 133 2.39 -1.08 12.73
C SER A 133 2.61 -0.29 14.02
N ALA A 134 2.98 -1.00 15.09
CA ALA A 134 3.41 -0.37 16.32
C ALA A 134 4.83 0.22 16.25
N SER A 135 5.50 0.13 15.10
CA SER A 135 6.83 0.71 14.92
C SER A 135 6.75 2.23 14.92
N GLU A 136 7.59 2.86 15.72
CA GLU A 136 7.69 4.31 15.80
C GLU A 136 8.70 4.85 14.80
N PHE A 137 8.32 5.94 14.12
CA PHE A 137 9.19 6.68 13.21
C PHE A 137 9.05 8.18 13.49
N ALA A 138 10.15 8.86 13.75
CA ALA A 138 10.15 10.29 14.04
C ALA A 138 9.52 11.13 12.92
N SER A 139 9.55 10.63 11.67
CA SER A 139 8.94 11.28 10.50
C SER A 139 7.45 10.99 10.29
N CYS A 140 6.84 10.19 11.20
CA CYS A 140 5.42 9.89 11.24
C CYS A 140 4.98 9.85 12.72
N PRO A 141 4.90 10.99 13.39
CA PRO A 141 4.49 11.03 14.79
C PRO A 141 3.05 10.54 14.88
N VAL A 142 2.84 9.40 15.49
CA VAL A 142 1.49 8.91 15.80
C VAL A 142 0.93 9.79 16.89
N PRO A 143 -0.31 10.31 16.80
CA PRO A 143 -0.95 11.02 17.87
C PRO A 143 -0.92 10.13 19.11
N GLN A 144 -0.17 10.53 20.13
CA GLN A 144 -0.25 9.86 21.41
C GLN A 144 -1.66 10.14 21.93
N HIS A 145 -2.46 9.10 22.03
CA HIS A 145 -3.64 9.15 22.88
C HIS A 145 -3.10 9.46 24.27
N THR A 146 -3.15 10.74 24.66
CA THR A 146 -2.97 11.14 26.04
C THR A 146 -4.09 10.47 26.79
N GLU A 147 -3.79 9.34 27.42
CA GLU A 147 -4.60 8.70 28.47
C GLU A 147 -4.62 9.62 29.71
N ASN A 148 -5.12 10.82 29.53
CA ASN A 148 -5.46 11.74 30.58
C ASN A 148 -6.99 11.81 30.74
N SER A 149 -7.61 10.64 30.80
CA SER A 149 -8.88 10.48 31.48
C SER A 149 -8.57 10.16 32.94
N ALA A 150 -8.10 11.16 33.68
CA ALA A 150 -8.31 11.15 35.09
C ALA A 150 -9.84 11.07 35.31
N ILE A 151 -10.34 9.88 35.54
CA ILE A 151 -11.70 9.65 35.99
C ILE A 151 -11.77 10.38 37.32
N PRO A 152 -12.58 11.47 37.47
CA PRO A 152 -12.77 12.07 38.76
C PRO A 152 -13.40 11.00 39.63
N SER A 153 -12.75 10.70 40.76
CA SER A 153 -13.29 9.82 41.80
C SER A 153 -14.64 10.38 42.27
N LEU A 154 -15.74 9.72 41.85
CA LEU A 154 -17.10 10.05 42.23
C LEU A 154 -17.50 9.42 43.59
N TYR A 155 -16.53 9.14 44.45
CA TYR A 155 -16.85 8.72 45.84
C TYR A 155 -16.64 9.89 46.77
N PRO A 156 -17.72 10.43 47.40
CA PRO A 156 -17.57 11.31 48.53
C PRO A 156 -16.95 10.50 49.69
N ALA A 157 -15.93 11.05 50.31
CA ALA A 157 -15.40 10.54 51.55
C ALA A 157 -16.44 10.85 52.68
N ASP A 158 -16.96 9.80 53.32
CA ASP A 158 -17.67 9.88 54.59
C ASP A 158 -16.67 10.00 55.74
#